data_8bc876b6f2277b9a497717a9e3e8f54b
#
_entry.id   8bc876b6f2277b9a497717a9e3e8f54b
#
_cell.length_a   1.000
_cell.length_b   1.000
_cell.length_c   1.000
_cell.angle_alpha   90.00
_cell.angle_beta   90.00
_cell.angle_gamma   90.00
#
_symmetry.space_group_name_H-M   'P 1'
#
loop_
_entity.id
_entity.type
_entity.pdbx_description
1 polymer ?
#
loop_
_entity_poly.entity_id
_entity_poly.type
_entity_poly.pdbx_seq_one_letter_code
_entity_poly.pdbx_strand_id
1 'polypeptide(L)'
;MSPPDRAAEGGITRAVPPVSRPAWYALERGGWRDYVTLLHPPYTAWHLSYVVIGGCLAPVGAWERLAPVGAWGRLGAATAAFALAVGVGAHALDELNGRPLRTKIPDRVLVGLASVSVLGACAIGVVGAVTFEAWLALLIPIGLFLVLAYNLELAGGRFHSDVWFGLAWGGFPVLCGYAAVAGDVRGVTVLAAVFAVLLSLAQRALSSHVRHVRRRVSAVRGELELTDARREPLDARRLTAPAEAGLRLLSLATVVLAATMIAFRI
;
A
#
# COMPACT_ATOMS: atom_id res chain seq x y z
N MET A 1 -43.47 56.44 -13.99
CA MET A 1 -42.66 55.55 -14.82
C MET A 1 -41.65 54.89 -13.91
N SER A 2 -41.98 53.73 -13.38
CA SER A 2 -41.15 52.95 -12.43
C SER A 2 -40.18 52.09 -13.25
N PRO A 3 -38.93 51.90 -12.80
CA PRO A 3 -37.99 51.03 -13.50
C PRO A 3 -38.27 49.52 -13.20
N PRO A 4 -37.95 48.62 -14.14
CA PRO A 4 -38.23 47.21 -13.98
C PRO A 4 -37.26 46.53 -12.99
N ASP A 5 -37.85 45.73 -12.18
CA ASP A 5 -37.23 44.77 -11.23
C ASP A 5 -36.24 43.84 -11.97
N ARG A 6 -34.96 43.91 -11.65
CA ARG A 6 -33.97 42.90 -12.05
C ARG A 6 -34.05 41.78 -11.02
N ALA A 7 -34.80 40.73 -11.32
CA ALA A 7 -34.75 39.46 -10.64
C ALA A 7 -33.31 38.93 -10.73
N ALA A 8 -32.61 38.90 -9.61
CA ALA A 8 -31.34 38.23 -9.44
C ALA A 8 -31.56 36.73 -9.55
N GLU A 9 -31.23 36.13 -10.67
CA GLU A 9 -31.07 34.69 -10.81
C GLU A 9 -29.84 34.27 -10.00
N GLY A 10 -30.03 34.09 -8.70
CA GLY A 10 -29.10 33.44 -7.81
C GLY A 10 -29.15 31.94 -8.04
N GLY A 11 -28.42 31.43 -9.02
CA GLY A 11 -28.17 30.02 -9.19
C GLY A 11 -27.53 29.48 -7.93
N ILE A 12 -28.33 28.82 -7.09
CA ILE A 12 -27.84 28.07 -5.90
C ILE A 12 -27.04 26.89 -6.42
N THR A 13 -25.73 27.07 -6.63
CA THR A 13 -24.81 25.97 -6.82
C THR A 13 -24.82 25.11 -5.56
N ARG A 14 -25.59 24.03 -5.59
CA ARG A 14 -25.67 23.05 -4.52
C ARG A 14 -24.24 22.54 -4.28
N ALA A 15 -23.64 22.92 -3.18
CA ALA A 15 -22.36 22.39 -2.77
C ALA A 15 -22.45 20.86 -2.63
N VAL A 16 -21.75 20.14 -3.51
CA VAL A 16 -21.64 18.68 -3.38
C VAL A 16 -20.90 18.40 -2.08
N PRO A 17 -21.46 17.57 -1.16
CA PRO A 17 -20.81 17.31 0.12
C PRO A 17 -19.42 16.72 -0.11
N PRO A 18 -18.42 17.07 0.73
CA PRO A 18 -17.07 16.55 0.60
C PRO A 18 -17.07 15.03 0.67
N VAL A 19 -16.17 14.40 -0.07
CA VAL A 19 -16.01 12.93 -0.09
C VAL A 19 -15.79 12.44 1.34
N SER A 20 -16.78 11.78 1.92
CA SER A 20 -16.87 11.51 3.36
C SER A 20 -15.85 10.51 3.89
N ARG A 21 -15.21 9.70 3.00
CA ARG A 21 -14.28 8.64 3.38
C ARG A 21 -12.84 9.00 3.05
N PRO A 22 -11.86 8.72 3.96
CA PRO A 22 -10.45 9.10 3.77
C PRO A 22 -9.75 8.35 2.62
N ALA A 23 -10.29 7.20 2.23
CA ALA A 23 -9.84 6.39 1.09
C ALA A 23 -11.03 5.69 0.43
N TRP A 24 -10.89 5.29 -0.83
CA TRP A 24 -11.96 4.65 -1.60
C TRP A 24 -12.38 3.27 -1.04
N TYR A 25 -11.46 2.57 -0.37
CA TYR A 25 -11.69 1.28 0.28
C TYR A 25 -12.09 1.41 1.76
N ALA A 26 -11.99 2.61 2.33
CA ALA A 26 -12.32 2.81 3.74
C ALA A 26 -13.79 2.53 4.02
N LEU A 27 -14.06 1.75 5.06
CA LEU A 27 -15.40 1.47 5.54
C LEU A 27 -15.92 2.61 6.42
N GLU A 28 -17.19 2.55 6.81
CA GLU A 28 -17.76 3.45 7.81
C GLU A 28 -17.06 3.26 9.16
N ARG A 29 -16.84 4.36 9.88
CA ARG A 29 -16.07 4.37 11.11
C ARG A 29 -16.75 3.61 12.25
N GLY A 30 -15.92 2.91 13.01
CA GLY A 30 -16.28 2.28 14.28
C GLY A 30 -16.31 0.76 14.23
N GLY A 31 -15.97 0.16 15.38
CA GLY A 31 -15.96 -1.28 15.58
C GLY A 31 -14.96 -2.01 14.68
N TRP A 32 -15.29 -3.23 14.26
CA TRP A 32 -14.44 -4.07 13.41
C TRP A 32 -14.07 -3.45 12.05
N ARG A 33 -14.91 -2.52 11.54
CA ARG A 33 -14.69 -1.83 10.27
C ARG A 33 -13.45 -0.97 10.27
N ASP A 34 -13.09 -0.40 11.43
CA ASP A 34 -11.86 0.37 11.58
C ASP A 34 -10.62 -0.52 11.40
N TYR A 35 -10.64 -1.75 11.91
CA TYR A 35 -9.56 -2.71 11.72
C TYR A 35 -9.40 -3.14 10.26
N VAL A 36 -10.50 -3.41 9.55
CA VAL A 36 -10.46 -3.68 8.11
C VAL A 36 -9.91 -2.47 7.34
N THR A 37 -10.35 -1.26 7.69
CA THR A 37 -9.86 -0.03 7.06
C THR A 37 -8.36 0.17 7.33
N LEU A 38 -7.90 -0.13 8.56
CA LEU A 38 -6.50 -0.05 8.97
C LEU A 38 -5.60 -0.93 8.11
N LEU A 39 -6.04 -2.12 7.75
CA LEU A 39 -5.26 -3.06 6.93
C LEU A 39 -5.03 -2.60 5.49
N HIS A 40 -5.67 -1.53 5.02
CA HIS A 40 -5.55 -1.07 3.63
C HIS A 40 -5.66 -2.21 2.59
N PRO A 41 -6.74 -3.04 2.58
CA PRO A 41 -6.75 -4.35 1.94
C PRO A 41 -6.19 -4.39 0.51
N PRO A 42 -6.54 -3.47 -0.41
CA PRO A 42 -6.01 -3.53 -1.77
C PRO A 42 -4.50 -3.24 -1.84
N TYR A 43 -3.97 -2.38 -0.96
CA TYR A 43 -2.55 -2.07 -0.96
C TYR A 43 -1.73 -3.12 -0.23
N THR A 44 -2.24 -3.69 0.84
CA THR A 44 -1.62 -4.85 1.50
C THR A 44 -1.54 -6.04 0.54
N ALA A 45 -2.63 -6.38 -0.15
CA ALA A 45 -2.61 -7.42 -1.17
C ALA A 45 -1.58 -7.14 -2.27
N TRP A 46 -1.47 -5.88 -2.71
CA TRP A 46 -0.46 -5.45 -3.67
C TRP A 46 0.98 -5.72 -3.17
N HIS A 47 1.31 -5.28 -1.95
CA HIS A 47 2.66 -5.47 -1.40
C HIS A 47 2.99 -6.94 -1.12
N LEU A 48 2.02 -7.73 -0.65
CA LEU A 48 2.19 -9.18 -0.48
C LEU A 48 2.39 -9.89 -1.82
N SER A 49 1.75 -9.41 -2.89
CA SER A 49 1.97 -9.92 -4.24
C SER A 49 3.42 -9.75 -4.69
N TYR A 50 4.12 -8.70 -4.29
CA TYR A 50 5.53 -8.54 -4.59
C TYR A 50 6.41 -9.60 -3.92
N VAL A 51 6.11 -9.98 -2.68
CA VAL A 51 6.80 -11.10 -2.01
C VAL A 51 6.61 -12.39 -2.80
N VAL A 52 5.37 -12.67 -3.20
CA VAL A 52 5.02 -13.87 -3.98
C VAL A 52 5.71 -13.85 -5.35
N ILE A 53 5.65 -12.73 -6.07
CA ILE A 53 6.33 -12.56 -7.36
C ILE A 53 7.83 -12.83 -7.20
N GLY A 54 8.46 -12.21 -6.19
CA GLY A 54 9.87 -12.44 -5.89
C GLY A 54 10.19 -13.92 -5.69
N GLY A 55 9.47 -14.60 -4.82
CA GLY A 55 9.66 -16.02 -4.56
C GLY A 55 9.43 -16.92 -5.79
N CYS A 56 8.41 -16.60 -6.58
CA CYS A 56 8.13 -17.34 -7.81
C CYS A 56 9.18 -17.13 -8.92
N LEU A 57 9.99 -16.09 -8.87
CA LEU A 57 11.13 -15.89 -9.78
C LEU A 57 12.35 -16.76 -9.42
N ALA A 58 12.37 -17.42 -8.28
CA ALA A 58 13.45 -18.33 -7.90
C ALA A 58 13.58 -19.47 -8.92
N PRO A 59 14.82 -19.95 -9.21
CA PRO A 59 15.04 -21.01 -10.18
C PRO A 59 14.36 -22.33 -9.78
N VAL A 60 14.06 -23.18 -10.75
CA VAL A 60 13.37 -24.47 -10.54
C VAL A 60 14.05 -25.30 -9.44
N GLY A 61 15.37 -25.45 -9.48
CA GLY A 61 16.09 -26.21 -8.47
C GLY A 61 15.98 -25.68 -7.04
N ALA A 62 15.60 -24.41 -6.83
CA ALA A 62 15.30 -23.90 -5.49
C ALA A 62 13.92 -24.40 -4.97
N TRP A 63 12.99 -24.69 -5.88
CA TRP A 63 11.67 -25.23 -5.57
C TRP A 63 11.71 -26.73 -5.25
N GLU A 64 12.69 -27.44 -5.76
CA GLU A 64 12.92 -28.88 -5.51
C GLU A 64 13.57 -29.15 -4.16
N ARG A 65 14.12 -28.14 -3.47
CA ARG A 65 14.72 -28.29 -2.14
C ARG A 65 13.65 -28.53 -1.07
N LEU A 66 13.66 -29.70 -0.44
CA LEU A 66 12.65 -30.09 0.54
C LEU A 66 13.03 -29.76 1.99
N ALA A 67 14.32 -29.75 2.36
CA ALA A 67 14.79 -29.60 3.73
C ALA A 67 15.25 -28.17 4.07
N PRO A 68 15.08 -27.71 5.33
CA PRO A 68 14.22 -28.29 6.37
C PRO A 68 12.75 -27.97 6.15
N VAL A 69 12.46 -26.93 5.36
CA VAL A 69 11.11 -26.48 4.96
C VAL A 69 11.13 -26.26 3.46
N GLY A 70 10.20 -26.85 2.74
CA GLY A 70 10.09 -26.71 1.28
C GLY A 70 9.87 -25.24 0.84
N ALA A 71 10.09 -24.97 -0.45
CA ALA A 71 9.97 -23.61 -1.02
C ALA A 71 8.62 -22.96 -0.72
N TRP A 72 7.51 -23.70 -0.77
CA TRP A 72 6.19 -23.20 -0.41
C TRP A 72 6.09 -22.73 1.03
N GLY A 73 6.66 -23.47 1.96
CA GLY A 73 6.68 -23.09 3.38
C GLY A 73 7.53 -21.83 3.61
N ARG A 74 8.69 -21.72 2.94
CA ARG A 74 9.55 -20.53 3.02
C ARG A 74 8.87 -19.29 2.40
N LEU A 75 8.24 -19.44 1.24
CA LEU A 75 7.47 -18.36 0.62
C LEU A 75 6.28 -17.96 1.51
N GLY A 76 5.56 -18.93 2.08
CA GLY A 76 4.47 -18.69 3.02
C GLY A 76 4.94 -17.93 4.26
N ALA A 77 6.07 -18.34 4.85
CA ALA A 77 6.67 -17.65 5.99
C ALA A 77 7.08 -16.21 5.67
N ALA A 78 7.75 -15.98 4.53
CA ALA A 78 8.09 -14.64 4.07
C ALA A 78 6.84 -13.78 3.86
N THR A 79 5.81 -14.32 3.20
CA THR A 79 4.54 -13.63 2.97
C THR A 79 3.84 -13.30 4.31
N ALA A 80 3.85 -14.22 5.28
CA ALA A 80 3.30 -13.99 6.62
C ALA A 80 4.09 -12.90 7.38
N ALA A 81 5.42 -12.90 7.30
CA ALA A 81 6.24 -11.85 7.90
C ALA A 81 5.90 -10.47 7.32
N PHE A 82 5.74 -10.37 6.00
CA PHE A 82 5.31 -9.11 5.36
C PHE A 82 3.86 -8.74 5.68
N ALA A 83 2.94 -9.71 5.80
CA ALA A 83 1.57 -9.45 6.23
C ALA A 83 1.53 -8.85 7.64
N LEU A 84 2.36 -9.35 8.55
CA LEU A 84 2.51 -8.79 9.89
C LEU A 84 3.18 -7.42 9.85
N ALA A 85 4.37 -7.29 9.25
CA ALA A 85 5.14 -6.04 9.29
C ALA A 85 4.47 -4.90 8.52
N VAL A 86 3.99 -5.18 7.30
CA VAL A 86 3.40 -4.17 6.40
C VAL A 86 1.89 -4.11 6.58
N GLY A 87 1.20 -5.25 6.50
CA GLY A 87 -0.26 -5.30 6.56
C GLY A 87 -0.83 -4.81 7.89
N VAL A 88 -0.14 -5.06 8.99
CA VAL A 88 -0.60 -4.65 10.34
C VAL A 88 0.33 -3.62 10.96
N GLY A 89 1.61 -3.93 11.10
CA GLY A 89 2.57 -3.13 11.86
C GLY A 89 2.75 -1.73 11.31
N ALA A 90 3.10 -1.60 10.02
CA ALA A 90 3.32 -0.33 9.37
C ALA A 90 2.05 0.55 9.37
N HIS A 91 0.89 -0.04 9.09
CA HIS A 91 -0.38 0.70 9.08
C HIS A 91 -0.81 1.14 10.47
N ALA A 92 -0.53 0.35 11.51
CA ALA A 92 -0.78 0.76 12.89
C ALA A 92 0.13 1.93 13.31
N LEU A 93 1.41 1.93 12.89
CA LEU A 93 2.34 3.04 13.11
C LEU A 93 1.91 4.30 12.34
N ASP A 94 1.49 4.16 11.07
CA ASP A 94 0.99 5.28 10.26
C ASP A 94 -0.27 5.89 10.89
N GLU A 95 -1.19 5.08 11.40
CA GLU A 95 -2.40 5.56 12.06
C GLU A 95 -2.08 6.21 13.43
N LEU A 96 -1.04 5.79 14.14
CA LEU A 96 -0.54 6.50 15.33
C LEU A 96 0.04 7.87 14.98
N ASN A 97 0.67 8.00 13.81
CA ASN A 97 1.28 9.23 13.35
C ASN A 97 0.27 10.09 12.57
N GLY A 98 -0.62 10.79 13.30
CA GLY A 98 -1.54 11.78 12.74
C GLY A 98 -2.91 11.27 12.29
N ARG A 99 -3.27 10.03 12.53
CA ARG A 99 -4.63 9.47 12.25
C ARG A 99 -5.09 9.66 10.80
N PRO A 100 -4.33 9.28 9.79
CA PRO A 100 -4.67 9.54 8.38
C PRO A 100 -5.98 8.87 7.93
N LEU A 101 -6.38 7.75 8.55
CA LEU A 101 -7.65 7.06 8.30
C LEU A 101 -8.75 7.49 9.25
N ARG A 102 -8.39 8.23 10.31
CA ARG A 102 -9.32 8.71 11.34
C ARG A 102 -10.10 7.57 12.00
N THR A 103 -9.47 6.41 12.24
CA THR A 103 -10.09 5.28 12.94
C THR A 103 -10.36 5.63 14.40
N LYS A 104 -11.27 4.89 15.05
CA LYS A 104 -11.54 5.00 16.50
C LYS A 104 -10.75 3.98 17.33
N ILE A 105 -9.75 3.32 16.74
CA ILE A 105 -8.92 2.35 17.45
C ILE A 105 -8.08 3.10 18.49
N PRO A 106 -8.12 2.71 19.79
CA PRO A 106 -7.32 3.36 20.83
C PRO A 106 -5.81 3.25 20.55
N ASP A 107 -5.02 4.28 20.92
CA ASP A 107 -3.57 4.31 20.70
C ASP A 107 -2.87 3.10 21.31
N ARG A 108 -3.27 2.68 22.52
CA ARG A 108 -2.73 1.48 23.18
C ARG A 108 -2.91 0.21 22.36
N VAL A 109 -4.01 0.12 21.61
CA VAL A 109 -4.28 -1.04 20.73
C VAL A 109 -3.41 -0.95 19.49
N LEU A 110 -3.27 0.24 18.89
CA LEU A 110 -2.38 0.46 17.74
C LEU A 110 -0.92 0.17 18.10
N VAL A 111 -0.45 0.62 19.27
CA VAL A 111 0.89 0.30 19.77
C VAL A 111 1.07 -1.21 19.95
N GLY A 112 0.08 -1.89 20.56
CA GLY A 112 0.08 -3.35 20.70
C GLY A 112 0.14 -4.08 19.36
N LEU A 113 -0.72 -3.68 18.40
CA LEU A 113 -0.74 -4.23 17.05
C LEU A 113 0.60 -4.02 16.34
N ALA A 114 1.16 -2.82 16.38
CA ALA A 114 2.45 -2.50 15.77
C ALA A 114 3.56 -3.36 16.38
N SER A 115 3.67 -3.38 17.72
CA SER A 115 4.73 -4.09 18.41
C SER A 115 4.67 -5.61 18.18
N VAL A 116 3.51 -6.23 18.39
CA VAL A 116 3.33 -7.67 18.22
C VAL A 116 3.59 -8.10 16.77
N SER A 117 3.08 -7.31 15.82
CA SER A 117 3.23 -7.65 14.40
C SER A 117 4.67 -7.48 13.91
N VAL A 118 5.35 -6.40 14.29
CA VAL A 118 6.75 -6.18 13.89
C VAL A 118 7.66 -7.22 14.56
N LEU A 119 7.50 -7.48 15.85
CA LEU A 119 8.27 -8.51 16.54
C LEU A 119 7.99 -9.91 15.98
N GLY A 120 6.75 -10.24 15.65
CA GLY A 120 6.37 -11.48 15.00
C GLY A 120 7.03 -11.64 13.62
N ALA A 121 7.06 -10.59 12.83
CA ALA A 121 7.76 -10.59 11.54
C ALA A 121 9.27 -10.81 11.71
N CYS A 122 9.90 -10.13 12.69
CA CYS A 122 11.31 -10.34 13.01
C CYS A 122 11.58 -11.78 13.46
N ALA A 123 10.71 -12.35 14.30
CA ALA A 123 10.84 -13.74 14.77
C ALA A 123 10.79 -14.74 13.60
N ILE A 124 9.86 -14.55 12.66
CA ILE A 124 9.82 -15.37 11.43
C ILE A 124 11.11 -15.23 10.64
N GLY A 125 11.64 -14.00 10.50
CA GLY A 125 12.91 -13.72 9.83
C GLY A 125 14.08 -14.46 10.53
N VAL A 126 14.15 -14.41 11.86
CA VAL A 126 15.18 -15.13 12.64
C VAL A 126 15.08 -16.63 12.40
N VAL A 127 13.88 -17.21 12.46
CA VAL A 127 13.69 -18.64 12.17
C VAL A 127 14.19 -18.95 10.76
N GLY A 128 13.85 -18.16 9.75
CA GLY A 128 14.34 -18.33 8.38
C GLY A 128 15.86 -18.25 8.27
N ALA A 129 16.50 -17.32 8.97
CA ALA A 129 17.95 -17.18 8.99
C ALA A 129 18.65 -18.37 9.66
N VAL A 130 18.09 -18.88 10.76
CA VAL A 130 18.68 -20.02 11.49
C VAL A 130 18.45 -21.35 10.78
N THR A 131 17.30 -21.52 10.13
CA THR A 131 16.92 -22.82 9.56
C THR A 131 17.22 -22.98 8.08
N PHE A 132 17.44 -21.89 7.36
CA PHE A 132 17.66 -21.94 5.91
C PHE A 132 18.99 -21.30 5.49
N GLU A 133 19.13 -19.97 5.57
CA GLU A 133 20.33 -19.25 5.15
C GLU A 133 20.67 -18.11 6.11
N ALA A 134 21.81 -18.21 6.80
CA ALA A 134 22.20 -17.27 7.87
C ALA A 134 22.25 -15.80 7.42
N TRP A 135 22.62 -15.53 6.18
CA TRP A 135 22.71 -14.16 5.67
C TRP A 135 21.33 -13.45 5.59
N LEU A 136 20.21 -14.20 5.59
CA LEU A 136 18.87 -13.63 5.66
C LEU A 136 18.66 -12.79 6.93
N ALA A 137 19.47 -13.03 7.97
CA ALA A 137 19.47 -12.19 9.17
C ALA A 137 19.73 -10.71 8.87
N LEU A 138 20.45 -10.38 7.78
CA LEU A 138 20.68 -9.00 7.38
C LEU A 138 19.41 -8.28 6.91
N LEU A 139 18.42 -9.02 6.40
CA LEU A 139 17.17 -8.45 5.93
C LEU A 139 16.27 -7.98 7.10
N ILE A 140 16.46 -8.54 8.30
CA ILE A 140 15.66 -8.21 9.49
C ILE A 140 15.87 -6.76 9.93
N PRO A 141 17.11 -6.29 10.23
CA PRO A 141 17.33 -4.91 10.62
C PRO A 141 17.01 -3.93 9.49
N ILE A 142 17.20 -4.30 8.22
CA ILE A 142 16.81 -3.48 7.07
C ILE A 142 15.29 -3.31 7.06
N GLY A 143 14.53 -4.40 7.14
CA GLY A 143 13.06 -4.34 7.16
C GLY A 143 12.52 -3.58 8.35
N LEU A 144 13.08 -3.81 9.55
CA LEU A 144 12.73 -3.08 10.76
C LEU A 144 12.97 -1.57 10.60
N PHE A 145 14.15 -1.21 10.09
CA PHE A 145 14.48 0.19 9.81
C PHE A 145 13.48 0.81 8.82
N LEU A 146 13.18 0.15 7.70
CA LEU A 146 12.27 0.65 6.69
C LEU A 146 10.86 0.89 7.26
N VAL A 147 10.35 -0.07 8.06
CA VAL A 147 9.03 0.06 8.70
C VAL A 147 9.01 1.22 9.70
N LEU A 148 9.99 1.30 10.59
CA LEU A 148 10.01 2.35 11.62
C LEU A 148 10.32 3.72 11.03
N ALA A 149 11.37 3.83 10.22
CA ALA A 149 11.84 5.10 9.69
C ALA A 149 10.81 5.76 8.77
N TYR A 150 10.10 4.96 7.96
CA TYR A 150 9.08 5.47 7.06
C TYR A 150 7.81 5.92 7.80
N ASN A 151 7.25 5.06 8.66
CA ASN A 151 5.94 5.31 9.27
C ASN A 151 5.99 6.26 10.48
N LEU A 152 7.13 6.34 11.17
CA LEU A 152 7.34 7.30 12.24
C LEU A 152 7.98 8.61 11.75
N GLU A 153 8.19 8.77 10.44
CA GLU A 153 8.78 9.95 9.81
C GLU A 153 10.11 10.37 10.47
N LEU A 154 10.98 9.37 10.76
CA LEU A 154 12.24 9.64 11.46
C LEU A 154 13.11 10.65 10.72
N ALA A 155 13.98 11.34 11.45
CA ALA A 155 14.85 12.40 10.94
C ALA A 155 14.09 13.51 10.20
N GLY A 156 12.94 13.94 10.74
CA GLY A 156 12.13 15.01 10.15
C GLY A 156 11.46 14.61 8.83
N GLY A 157 11.10 13.34 8.67
CA GLY A 157 10.44 12.84 7.47
C GLY A 157 11.37 12.53 6.29
N ARG A 158 12.70 12.55 6.50
CA ARG A 158 13.67 12.25 5.43
C ARG A 158 13.43 10.90 4.76
N PHE A 159 12.95 9.92 5.52
CA PHE A 159 12.64 8.57 5.05
C PHE A 159 11.19 8.41 4.58
N HIS A 160 10.36 9.44 4.68
CA HIS A 160 8.97 9.46 4.20
C HIS A 160 8.87 10.11 2.82
N SER A 161 9.70 9.69 1.87
CA SER A 161 9.70 10.19 0.49
C SER A 161 9.19 9.12 -0.50
N ASP A 162 8.91 9.54 -1.74
CA ASP A 162 8.44 8.64 -2.79
C ASP A 162 9.50 7.57 -3.12
N VAL A 163 10.78 7.94 -3.12
CA VAL A 163 11.88 6.98 -3.36
C VAL A 163 11.93 5.92 -2.25
N TRP A 164 11.88 6.33 -0.99
CA TRP A 164 11.86 5.40 0.13
C TRP A 164 10.58 4.54 0.13
N PHE A 165 9.45 5.09 -0.29
CA PHE A 165 8.24 4.30 -0.50
C PHE A 165 8.44 3.20 -1.54
N GLY A 166 8.98 3.55 -2.71
CA GLY A 166 9.25 2.57 -3.76
C GLY A 166 10.21 1.47 -3.32
N LEU A 167 11.29 1.84 -2.62
CA LEU A 167 12.28 0.90 -2.10
C LEU A 167 11.68 -0.02 -1.03
N ALA A 168 11.02 0.55 -0.02
CA ALA A 168 10.52 -0.19 1.14
C ALA A 168 9.32 -1.10 0.79
N TRP A 169 8.38 -0.59 0.00
CA TRP A 169 7.11 -1.27 -0.27
C TRP A 169 7.05 -1.94 -1.64
N GLY A 170 8.01 -1.66 -2.53
CA GLY A 170 8.14 -2.27 -3.86
C GLY A 170 9.34 -3.21 -3.94
N GLY A 171 10.54 -2.66 -3.96
CA GLY A 171 11.77 -3.43 -4.20
C GLY A 171 12.10 -4.43 -3.11
N PHE A 172 12.06 -4.02 -1.85
CA PHE A 172 12.42 -4.86 -0.71
C PHE A 172 11.56 -6.13 -0.57
N PRO A 173 10.22 -6.09 -0.72
CA PRO A 173 9.39 -7.28 -0.72
C PRO A 173 9.77 -8.31 -1.79
N VAL A 174 10.09 -7.86 -3.02
CA VAL A 174 10.54 -8.74 -4.11
C VAL A 174 11.85 -9.42 -3.74
N LEU A 175 12.83 -8.64 -3.25
CA LEU A 175 14.13 -9.17 -2.84
C LEU A 175 13.98 -10.22 -1.72
N CYS A 176 13.17 -9.93 -0.70
CA CYS A 176 12.94 -10.84 0.42
C CYS A 176 12.22 -12.12 -0.02
N GLY A 177 11.19 -12.01 -0.87
CA GLY A 177 10.47 -13.19 -1.38
C GLY A 177 11.39 -14.12 -2.17
N TYR A 178 12.21 -13.56 -3.06
CA TYR A 178 13.18 -14.33 -3.83
C TYR A 178 14.23 -14.97 -2.90
N ALA A 179 14.85 -14.18 -2.02
CA ALA A 179 15.88 -14.65 -1.11
C ALA A 179 15.38 -15.78 -0.20
N ALA A 180 14.15 -15.69 0.29
CA ALA A 180 13.53 -16.72 1.12
C ALA A 180 13.37 -18.06 0.39
N VAL A 181 13.17 -18.06 -0.91
CA VAL A 181 13.02 -19.29 -1.72
C VAL A 181 14.36 -19.76 -2.28
N ALA A 182 15.13 -18.84 -2.89
CA ALA A 182 16.37 -19.17 -3.60
C ALA A 182 17.58 -19.36 -2.67
N GLY A 183 17.64 -18.64 -1.54
CA GLY A 183 18.81 -18.59 -0.67
C GLY A 183 19.94 -17.69 -1.20
N ASP A 184 19.73 -17.00 -2.31
CA ASP A 184 20.67 -16.08 -2.94
C ASP A 184 19.93 -14.83 -3.48
N VAL A 185 20.65 -13.92 -4.16
CA VAL A 185 20.08 -12.81 -4.92
C VAL A 185 20.75 -12.77 -6.28
N ARG A 186 19.98 -12.74 -7.36
CA ARG A 186 20.47 -12.73 -8.75
C ARG A 186 20.02 -11.49 -9.50
N GLY A 187 20.64 -11.23 -10.66
CA GLY A 187 20.31 -10.07 -11.49
C GLY A 187 18.84 -9.94 -11.87
N VAL A 188 18.15 -11.07 -12.11
CA VAL A 188 16.70 -11.10 -12.39
C VAL A 188 15.90 -10.53 -11.23
N THR A 189 16.31 -10.79 -9.98
CA THR A 189 15.66 -10.25 -8.78
C THR A 189 15.79 -8.74 -8.69
N VAL A 190 16.96 -8.22 -9.05
CA VAL A 190 17.23 -6.77 -9.06
C VAL A 190 16.33 -6.09 -10.10
N LEU A 191 16.22 -6.65 -11.31
CA LEU A 191 15.32 -6.12 -12.35
C LEU A 191 13.85 -6.14 -11.90
N ALA A 192 13.42 -7.23 -11.29
CA ALA A 192 12.05 -7.35 -10.76
C ALA A 192 11.82 -6.37 -9.59
N ALA A 193 12.81 -6.15 -8.74
CA ALA A 193 12.74 -5.15 -7.67
C ALA A 193 12.63 -3.73 -8.24
N VAL A 194 13.40 -3.39 -9.29
CA VAL A 194 13.28 -2.11 -9.99
C VAL A 194 11.90 -1.93 -10.59
N PHE A 195 11.35 -2.96 -11.25
CA PHE A 195 9.98 -2.93 -11.76
C PHE A 195 8.96 -2.65 -10.62
N ALA A 196 9.08 -3.34 -9.49
CA ALA A 196 8.20 -3.14 -8.34
C ALA A 196 8.34 -1.75 -7.72
N VAL A 197 9.56 -1.18 -7.69
CA VAL A 197 9.80 0.23 -7.30
C VAL A 197 9.03 1.18 -8.21
N LEU A 198 9.19 1.04 -9.53
CA LEU A 198 8.51 1.90 -10.51
C LEU A 198 6.99 1.80 -10.41
N LEU A 199 6.47 0.59 -10.25
CA LEU A 199 5.03 0.36 -10.09
C LEU A 199 4.50 0.94 -8.77
N SER A 200 5.29 0.86 -7.68
CA SER A 200 4.95 1.50 -6.39
C SER A 200 5.00 3.03 -6.48
N LEU A 201 5.92 3.60 -7.26
CA LEU A 201 5.96 5.04 -7.52
C LEU A 201 4.72 5.49 -8.31
N ALA A 202 4.28 4.72 -9.30
CA ALA A 202 3.03 4.99 -10.03
C ALA A 202 1.81 4.94 -9.09
N GLN A 203 1.73 3.92 -8.23
CA GLN A 203 0.72 3.84 -7.17
C GLN A 203 0.75 5.08 -6.26
N ARG A 204 1.94 5.48 -5.84
CA ARG A 204 2.14 6.64 -4.95
C ARG A 204 1.66 7.93 -5.60
N ALA A 205 2.00 8.17 -6.86
CA ALA A 205 1.57 9.34 -7.62
C ALA A 205 0.04 9.43 -7.68
N LEU A 206 -0.64 8.35 -8.10
CA LEU A 206 -2.10 8.30 -8.15
C LEU A 206 -2.75 8.46 -6.77
N SER A 207 -2.24 7.72 -5.77
CA SER A 207 -2.83 7.74 -4.42
C SER A 207 -2.59 9.06 -3.69
N SER A 208 -1.49 9.75 -3.94
CA SER A 208 -1.22 11.07 -3.36
C SER A 208 -2.21 12.11 -3.85
N HIS A 209 -2.51 12.11 -5.14
CA HIS A 209 -3.55 12.98 -5.70
C HIS A 209 -4.92 12.71 -5.06
N VAL A 210 -5.34 11.44 -5.00
CA VAL A 210 -6.62 11.05 -4.38
C VAL A 210 -6.66 11.46 -2.90
N ARG A 211 -5.59 11.20 -2.12
CA ARG A 211 -5.51 11.60 -0.72
C ARG A 211 -5.58 13.11 -0.54
N HIS A 212 -4.92 13.88 -1.40
CA HIS A 212 -4.99 15.34 -1.36
C HIS A 212 -6.44 15.82 -1.50
N VAL A 213 -7.14 15.37 -2.54
CA VAL A 213 -8.54 15.77 -2.75
C VAL A 213 -9.45 15.31 -1.61
N ARG A 214 -9.35 14.04 -1.19
CA ARG A 214 -10.24 13.48 -0.14
C ARG A 214 -10.00 14.02 1.27
N ARG A 215 -8.79 14.41 1.59
CA ARG A 215 -8.40 14.74 2.98
C ARG A 215 -8.20 16.23 3.21
N ARG A 216 -7.86 17.01 2.17
CA ARG A 216 -7.45 18.42 2.28
C ARG A 216 -8.33 19.39 1.53
N VAL A 217 -9.12 18.92 0.55
CA VAL A 217 -10.03 19.79 -0.20
C VAL A 217 -11.40 19.79 0.48
N SER A 218 -11.85 20.95 0.90
CA SER A 218 -13.16 21.15 1.54
C SER A 218 -14.29 21.31 0.53
N ALA A 219 -14.02 21.92 -0.63
CA ALA A 219 -14.99 22.09 -1.71
C ALA A 219 -14.27 22.18 -3.06
N VAL A 220 -14.89 21.63 -4.10
CA VAL A 220 -14.51 21.80 -5.49
C VAL A 220 -15.64 22.57 -6.16
N ARG A 221 -15.32 23.68 -6.85
CA ARG A 221 -16.29 24.51 -7.54
C ARG A 221 -15.75 24.82 -8.94
N GLY A 222 -16.59 24.77 -9.93
CA GLY A 222 -16.25 25.10 -11.31
C GLY A 222 -17.00 24.22 -12.30
N GLU A 223 -16.73 24.48 -13.56
CA GLU A 223 -17.30 23.77 -14.70
C GLU A 223 -16.19 23.50 -15.72
N LEU A 224 -16.32 22.41 -16.46
CA LEU A 224 -15.53 22.13 -17.65
C LEU A 224 -16.37 22.55 -18.85
N GLU A 225 -15.84 23.43 -19.68
CA GLU A 225 -16.41 23.74 -20.99
C GLU A 225 -15.81 22.80 -22.02
N LEU A 226 -16.66 22.00 -22.64
CA LEU A 226 -16.27 21.04 -23.66
C LEU A 226 -16.13 21.69 -25.02
N THR A 227 -15.44 21.05 -25.95
CA THR A 227 -15.24 21.54 -27.31
C THR A 227 -16.55 21.75 -28.11
N ASP A 228 -17.62 21.09 -27.69
CA ASP A 228 -18.98 21.27 -28.24
C ASP A 228 -19.85 22.26 -27.43
N ALA A 229 -19.20 23.14 -26.65
CA ALA A 229 -19.80 24.14 -25.78
C ALA A 229 -20.71 23.61 -24.65
N ARG A 230 -20.77 22.31 -24.43
CA ARG A 230 -21.45 21.75 -23.23
C ARG A 230 -20.63 22.07 -21.99
N ARG A 231 -21.34 22.29 -20.87
CA ARG A 231 -20.71 22.52 -19.57
C ARG A 231 -21.00 21.34 -18.64
N GLU A 232 -19.97 20.88 -17.98
CA GLU A 232 -20.04 19.78 -17.02
C GLU A 232 -19.51 20.24 -15.66
N PRO A 233 -20.25 19.98 -14.56
CA PRO A 233 -19.82 20.39 -13.24
C PRO A 233 -18.51 19.69 -12.85
N LEU A 234 -17.60 20.44 -12.27
CA LEU A 234 -16.36 19.93 -11.69
C LEU A 234 -16.60 19.66 -10.19
N ASP A 235 -16.49 18.40 -9.79
CA ASP A 235 -16.63 17.97 -8.41
C ASP A 235 -15.42 17.14 -7.95
N ALA A 236 -15.35 16.84 -6.64
CA ALA A 236 -14.27 16.06 -6.06
C ALA A 236 -14.24 14.61 -6.58
N ARG A 237 -15.39 14.05 -6.94
CA ARG A 237 -15.49 12.70 -7.52
C ARG A 237 -14.88 12.67 -8.91
N ARG A 238 -15.15 13.66 -9.73
CA ARG A 238 -14.59 13.77 -11.07
C ARG A 238 -13.07 13.88 -11.04
N LEU A 239 -12.52 14.62 -10.06
CA LEU A 239 -11.07 14.73 -9.87
C LEU A 239 -10.41 13.41 -9.39
N THR A 240 -11.11 12.60 -8.62
CA THR A 240 -10.51 11.38 -8.04
C THR A 240 -10.82 10.10 -8.80
N ALA A 241 -11.95 10.02 -9.52
CA ALA A 241 -12.43 8.78 -10.13
C ALA A 241 -11.43 8.11 -11.09
N PRO A 242 -10.75 8.83 -12.02
CA PRO A 242 -9.78 8.20 -12.90
C PRO A 242 -8.60 7.60 -12.16
N ALA A 243 -8.04 8.34 -11.18
CA ALA A 243 -6.92 7.87 -10.38
C ALA A 243 -7.30 6.67 -9.49
N GLU A 244 -8.51 6.68 -8.92
CA GLU A 244 -9.04 5.55 -8.14
C GLU A 244 -9.30 4.31 -9.00
N ALA A 245 -9.82 4.50 -10.22
CA ALA A 245 -9.98 3.40 -11.17
C ALA A 245 -8.61 2.80 -11.54
N GLY A 246 -7.62 3.62 -11.83
CA GLY A 246 -6.24 3.19 -12.08
C GLY A 246 -5.67 2.41 -10.89
N LEU A 247 -5.83 2.89 -9.65
CA LEU A 247 -5.37 2.21 -8.44
C LEU A 247 -6.03 0.83 -8.25
N ARG A 248 -7.34 0.72 -8.51
CA ARG A 248 -8.07 -0.56 -8.44
C ARG A 248 -7.55 -1.56 -9.47
N LEU A 249 -7.40 -1.13 -10.72
CA LEU A 249 -6.93 -1.97 -11.81
C LEU A 249 -5.49 -2.44 -11.59
N LEU A 250 -4.59 -1.54 -11.18
CA LEU A 250 -3.21 -1.88 -10.88
C LEU A 250 -3.09 -2.83 -9.68
N SER A 251 -3.89 -2.61 -8.61
CA SER A 251 -3.93 -3.54 -7.47
C SER A 251 -4.38 -4.93 -7.90
N LEU A 252 -5.46 -5.00 -8.68
CA LEU A 252 -5.98 -6.28 -9.19
C LEU A 252 -4.97 -6.96 -10.12
N ALA A 253 -4.39 -6.21 -11.06
CA ALA A 253 -3.40 -6.74 -12.01
C ALA A 253 -2.19 -7.34 -11.29
N THR A 254 -1.69 -6.68 -10.23
CA THR A 254 -0.55 -7.16 -9.45
C THR A 254 -0.90 -8.46 -8.70
N VAL A 255 -2.11 -8.54 -8.12
CA VAL A 255 -2.60 -9.76 -7.46
C VAL A 255 -2.79 -10.90 -8.47
N VAL A 256 -3.37 -10.62 -9.63
CA VAL A 256 -3.57 -11.62 -10.70
C VAL A 256 -2.21 -12.12 -11.22
N LEU A 257 -1.22 -11.22 -11.39
CA LEU A 257 0.13 -11.63 -11.78
C LEU A 257 0.75 -12.57 -10.73
N ALA A 258 0.66 -12.25 -9.45
CA ALA A 258 1.15 -13.12 -8.38
C ALA A 258 0.45 -14.50 -8.41
N ALA A 259 -0.87 -14.52 -8.56
CA ALA A 259 -1.64 -15.77 -8.68
C ALA A 259 -1.23 -16.58 -9.93
N THR A 260 -1.01 -15.92 -11.05
CA THR A 260 -0.53 -16.58 -12.29
C THR A 260 0.84 -17.21 -12.07
N MET A 261 1.76 -16.50 -11.38
CA MET A 261 3.09 -17.02 -11.09
C MET A 261 3.04 -18.20 -10.11
N ILE A 262 2.14 -18.19 -9.14
CA ILE A 262 1.86 -19.36 -8.29
C ILE A 262 1.39 -20.55 -9.14
N ALA A 263 0.38 -20.33 -9.99
CA ALA A 263 -0.15 -21.39 -10.86
C ALA A 263 0.91 -21.98 -11.81
N PHE A 264 1.87 -21.18 -12.23
CA PHE A 264 3.00 -21.63 -13.04
C PHE A 264 4.01 -22.50 -12.26
N ARG A 265 3.98 -22.48 -10.90
CA ARG A 265 4.85 -23.26 -10.02
C ARG A 265 4.21 -24.57 -9.51
N ILE A 266 2.90 -24.71 -9.67
CA ILE A 266 2.15 -25.94 -9.33
C ILE A 266 2.16 -26.89 -10.52
#